data_f6e4e4c3bdfc72b4addea62a4490c4c4
#
_entry.id   f6e4e4c3bdfc72b4addea62a4490c4c4
#
_cell.length_a   1.000
_cell.length_b   1.000
_cell.length_c   1.000
_cell.angle_alpha   90.00
_cell.angle_beta   90.00
_cell.angle_gamma   90.00
#
_symmetry.space_group_name_H-M   'P 1'
#
loop_
_entity.id
_entity.type
_entity.pdbx_description
1 polymer ?
#
loop_
_entity_poly.entity_id
_entity_poly.type
_entity_poly.pdbx_seq_one_letter_code
_entity_poly.pdbx_strand_id
1 'polypeptide(L)'
;PELDLLASNHKKFEEIGVLPLCPSKQTADLCFDKYSMYLYLKNHGVNTPLTFHELDDFKAAYFKGEIQFPVFIKPRTGSGSVGAHKVNTMQDLENYYAENAFDYIIQEFMQGDCDADAYIDYYSKEVVSIFSKKKIETRIGGASKTISFKDQRLFDFVQSFMHLFDFAGAIDMDFFFRDGEYYLSEINPRFGGAYLHAYGAGVDFFKLIINNINGVTNEVRIGDYDEGVLMLMYDDVVITKEVDLLRDYHD
;
A
#
# COMPACT_ATOMS: atom_id res chain seq x y z
N PRO A 1 -0.93 -1.56 -13.73
CA PRO A 1 -0.46 -1.91 -15.07
C PRO A 1 0.85 -1.19 -15.45
N GLU A 2 0.97 0.12 -15.19
CA GLU A 2 2.10 0.95 -15.61
C GLU A 2 3.39 0.58 -14.86
N LEU A 3 3.30 0.24 -13.58
CA LEU A 3 4.45 -0.09 -12.74
C LEU A 3 5.22 -1.31 -13.25
N ASP A 4 4.53 -2.33 -13.74
CA ASP A 4 5.16 -3.51 -14.34
C ASP A 4 5.96 -3.13 -15.60
N LEU A 5 5.38 -2.29 -16.46
CA LEU A 5 6.04 -1.78 -17.66
C LEU A 5 7.27 -0.93 -17.32
N LEU A 6 7.15 -0.01 -16.37
CA LEU A 6 8.24 0.85 -15.92
C LEU A 6 9.37 0.02 -15.30
N ALA A 7 9.05 -0.86 -14.36
CA ALA A 7 10.01 -1.73 -13.70
C ALA A 7 10.75 -2.65 -14.68
N SER A 8 10.03 -3.23 -15.66
CA SER A 8 10.62 -4.10 -16.69
C SER A 8 11.54 -3.37 -17.68
N ASN A 9 11.36 -2.06 -17.85
CA ASN A 9 12.12 -1.26 -18.81
C ASN A 9 12.98 -0.15 -18.16
N HIS A 10 13.25 -0.25 -16.86
CA HIS A 10 13.95 0.75 -16.07
C HIS A 10 15.21 1.31 -16.78
N LYS A 11 16.11 0.44 -17.23
CA LYS A 11 17.34 0.84 -17.93
C LYS A 11 17.10 1.58 -19.23
N LYS A 12 16.06 1.22 -19.99
CA LYS A 12 15.72 1.90 -21.25
C LYS A 12 15.24 3.33 -21.00
N PHE A 13 14.55 3.58 -19.89
CA PHE A 13 14.17 4.93 -19.50
C PHE A 13 15.38 5.76 -19.10
N GLU A 14 16.31 5.20 -18.33
CA GLU A 14 17.56 5.87 -17.96
C GLU A 14 18.41 6.22 -19.19
N GLU A 15 18.51 5.33 -20.18
CA GLU A 15 19.26 5.55 -21.42
C GLU A 15 18.76 6.75 -22.24
N ILE A 16 17.48 7.11 -22.09
CA ILE A 16 16.87 8.29 -22.75
C ILE A 16 16.76 9.51 -21.83
N GLY A 17 17.40 9.46 -20.65
CA GLY A 17 17.43 10.56 -19.68
C GLY A 17 16.16 10.71 -18.84
N VAL A 18 15.34 9.67 -18.75
CA VAL A 18 14.15 9.63 -17.85
C VAL A 18 14.55 8.93 -16.57
N LEU A 19 14.24 9.55 -15.41
CA LEU A 19 14.44 8.98 -14.09
C LEU A 19 13.19 8.18 -13.69
N PRO A 20 13.21 6.84 -13.75
CA PRO A 20 12.03 6.04 -13.41
C PRO A 20 11.93 5.85 -11.90
N LEU A 21 11.08 6.64 -11.24
CA LEU A 21 10.79 6.52 -9.81
C LEU A 21 9.83 5.35 -9.57
N CYS A 22 10.31 4.15 -9.71
CA CYS A 22 9.57 2.92 -9.51
C CYS A 22 10.47 1.85 -8.86
N PRO A 23 9.88 0.80 -8.27
CA PRO A 23 10.66 -0.31 -7.70
C PRO A 23 11.37 -1.12 -8.79
N SER A 24 12.33 -1.95 -8.39
CA SER A 24 12.82 -3.02 -9.27
C SER A 24 11.69 -3.96 -9.69
N LYS A 25 11.87 -4.69 -10.80
CA LYS A 25 10.89 -5.68 -11.27
C LYS A 25 10.55 -6.72 -10.21
N GLN A 26 11.56 -7.23 -9.49
CA GLN A 26 11.36 -8.20 -8.42
C GLN A 26 10.51 -7.62 -7.28
N THR A 27 10.78 -6.40 -6.86
CA THR A 27 10.00 -5.72 -5.82
C THR A 27 8.57 -5.43 -6.30
N ALA A 28 8.39 -5.01 -7.56
CA ALA A 28 7.07 -4.80 -8.14
C ALA A 28 6.24 -6.09 -8.13
N ASP A 29 6.82 -7.21 -8.54
CA ASP A 29 6.13 -8.52 -8.55
C ASP A 29 5.69 -8.95 -7.14
N LEU A 30 6.54 -8.73 -6.13
CA LEU A 30 6.16 -8.98 -4.73
C LEU A 30 4.98 -8.11 -4.29
N CYS A 31 4.96 -6.83 -4.67
CA CYS A 31 3.86 -5.92 -4.31
C CYS A 31 2.53 -6.30 -4.99
N PHE A 32 2.57 -6.93 -6.17
CA PHE A 32 1.37 -7.35 -6.89
C PHE A 32 0.78 -8.68 -6.41
N ASP A 33 1.58 -9.54 -5.79
CA ASP A 33 1.17 -10.85 -5.29
C ASP A 33 1.15 -10.87 -3.76
N LYS A 34 -0.03 -10.73 -3.18
CA LYS A 34 -0.23 -10.64 -1.72
C LYS A 34 0.26 -11.87 -0.95
N TYR A 35 0.18 -13.06 -1.54
CA TYR A 35 0.68 -14.27 -0.89
C TYR A 35 2.19 -14.38 -0.95
N SER A 36 2.79 -14.07 -2.08
CA SER A 36 4.25 -14.00 -2.22
C SER A 36 4.85 -12.93 -1.29
N MET A 37 4.22 -11.76 -1.18
CA MET A 37 4.59 -10.72 -0.22
C MET A 37 4.51 -11.23 1.22
N TYR A 38 3.41 -11.88 1.62
CA TYR A 38 3.27 -12.47 2.94
C TYR A 38 4.41 -13.44 3.27
N LEU A 39 4.70 -14.38 2.37
CA LEU A 39 5.77 -15.36 2.57
C LEU A 39 7.14 -14.67 2.68
N TYR A 40 7.39 -13.67 1.85
CA TYR A 40 8.62 -12.90 1.88
C TYR A 40 8.80 -12.18 3.23
N LEU A 41 7.79 -11.44 3.68
CA LEU A 41 7.81 -10.71 4.95
C LEU A 41 7.98 -11.67 6.15
N LYS A 42 7.22 -12.75 6.18
CA LYS A 42 7.31 -13.77 7.23
C LYS A 42 8.70 -14.38 7.32
N ASN A 43 9.32 -14.71 6.21
CA ASN A 43 10.66 -15.29 6.15
C ASN A 43 11.75 -14.32 6.63
N HIS A 44 11.48 -13.01 6.61
CA HIS A 44 12.38 -11.96 7.10
C HIS A 44 11.99 -11.45 8.50
N GLY A 45 11.02 -12.09 9.18
CA GLY A 45 10.60 -11.73 10.54
C GLY A 45 9.83 -10.42 10.64
N VAL A 46 9.23 -9.95 9.55
CA VAL A 46 8.39 -8.74 9.53
C VAL A 46 6.97 -9.10 9.93
N ASN A 47 6.40 -8.38 10.89
CA ASN A 47 5.02 -8.58 11.34
C ASN A 47 4.04 -8.32 10.19
N THR A 48 3.23 -9.32 9.85
CA THR A 48 2.19 -9.27 8.83
C THR A 48 1.02 -10.16 9.25
N PRO A 49 -0.23 -9.86 8.89
CA PRO A 49 -1.37 -10.71 9.24
C PRO A 49 -1.19 -12.13 8.73
N LEU A 50 -1.53 -13.13 9.56
CA LEU A 50 -1.44 -14.52 9.17
C LEU A 50 -2.28 -14.78 7.91
N THR A 51 -1.65 -15.33 6.87
CA THR A 51 -2.26 -15.46 5.54
C THR A 51 -2.06 -16.87 4.99
N PHE A 52 -3.10 -17.42 4.39
CA PHE A 52 -3.14 -18.73 3.73
C PHE A 52 -3.58 -18.56 2.28
N HIS A 53 -3.06 -19.41 1.43
CA HIS A 53 -3.50 -19.51 0.03
C HIS A 53 -4.41 -20.73 -0.17
N GLU A 54 -4.02 -21.88 0.40
CA GLU A 54 -4.78 -23.12 0.29
C GLU A 54 -5.80 -23.24 1.42
N LEU A 55 -7.03 -23.64 1.09
CA LEU A 55 -8.11 -23.85 2.06
C LEU A 55 -7.76 -24.95 3.08
N ASP A 56 -7.07 -25.99 2.66
CA ASP A 56 -6.69 -27.10 3.54
C ASP A 56 -5.64 -26.66 4.56
N ASP A 57 -4.69 -25.80 4.19
CA ASP A 57 -3.70 -25.21 5.12
C ASP A 57 -4.38 -24.32 6.15
N PHE A 58 -5.35 -23.52 5.71
CA PHE A 58 -6.17 -22.72 6.63
C PHE A 58 -6.94 -23.60 7.61
N LYS A 59 -7.62 -24.66 7.12
CA LYS A 59 -8.35 -25.60 7.98
C LYS A 59 -7.44 -26.25 9.00
N ALA A 60 -6.25 -26.68 8.59
CA ALA A 60 -5.28 -27.27 9.49
C ALA A 60 -4.87 -26.32 10.62
N ALA A 61 -4.62 -25.05 10.29
CA ALA A 61 -4.29 -24.00 11.27
C ALA A 61 -5.48 -23.67 12.18
N TYR A 62 -6.69 -23.61 11.62
CA TYR A 62 -7.91 -23.38 12.40
C TYR A 62 -8.16 -24.47 13.45
N PHE A 63 -8.05 -25.74 13.07
CA PHE A 63 -8.24 -26.85 14.02
C PHE A 63 -7.13 -26.96 15.08
N LYS A 64 -5.96 -26.39 14.81
CA LYS A 64 -4.88 -26.24 15.81
C LYS A 64 -5.07 -25.01 16.72
N GLY A 65 -6.04 -24.14 16.42
CA GLY A 65 -6.27 -22.90 17.17
C GLY A 65 -5.30 -21.77 16.85
N GLU A 66 -4.55 -21.87 15.73
CA GLU A 66 -3.59 -20.86 15.30
C GLU A 66 -4.28 -19.64 14.66
N ILE A 67 -5.50 -19.83 14.13
CA ILE A 67 -6.35 -18.76 13.58
C ILE A 67 -7.81 -19.00 13.95
N GLN A 68 -8.60 -17.93 14.02
CA GLN A 68 -10.02 -17.98 14.35
C GLN A 68 -10.83 -17.08 13.42
N PHE A 69 -12.14 -17.37 13.31
CA PHE A 69 -13.07 -16.46 12.65
C PHE A 69 -13.34 -15.22 13.52
N PRO A 70 -13.66 -14.07 12.91
CA PRO A 70 -13.77 -13.86 11.46
C PRO A 70 -12.41 -13.84 10.75
N VAL A 71 -12.43 -14.17 9.45
CA VAL A 71 -11.28 -14.00 8.54
C VAL A 71 -11.66 -13.07 7.39
N PHE A 72 -10.64 -12.60 6.68
CA PHE A 72 -10.82 -11.79 5.48
C PHE A 72 -10.36 -12.59 4.27
N ILE A 73 -11.19 -12.64 3.22
CA ILE A 73 -10.85 -13.28 1.96
C ILE A 73 -10.72 -12.20 0.90
N LYS A 74 -9.66 -12.24 0.12
CA LYS A 74 -9.42 -11.27 -0.94
C LYS A 74 -8.67 -11.91 -2.12
N PRO A 75 -8.82 -11.40 -3.37
CA PRO A 75 -8.03 -11.87 -4.48
C PRO A 75 -6.54 -11.75 -4.19
N ARG A 76 -5.77 -12.77 -4.53
CA ARG A 76 -4.31 -12.81 -4.38
C ARG A 76 -3.63 -11.67 -5.13
N THR A 77 -4.12 -11.36 -6.32
CA THR A 77 -3.69 -10.22 -7.15
C THR A 77 -4.83 -9.22 -7.30
N GLY A 78 -4.52 -7.98 -7.68
CA GLY A 78 -5.50 -6.89 -7.83
C GLY A 78 -5.40 -5.85 -6.73
N SER A 79 -6.19 -4.77 -6.86
CA SER A 79 -6.15 -3.59 -5.99
C SER A 79 -7.57 -3.04 -5.71
N GLY A 80 -7.67 -2.05 -4.83
CA GLY A 80 -8.92 -1.32 -4.58
C GLY A 80 -9.98 -2.11 -3.81
N SER A 81 -9.60 -3.12 -3.03
CA SER A 81 -10.50 -3.96 -2.21
C SER A 81 -11.61 -4.66 -2.99
N VAL A 82 -11.50 -4.74 -4.33
CA VAL A 82 -12.47 -5.44 -5.18
C VAL A 82 -12.41 -6.94 -4.88
N GLY A 83 -13.57 -7.54 -4.61
CA GLY A 83 -13.67 -8.96 -4.27
C GLY A 83 -13.19 -9.34 -2.87
N ALA A 84 -12.98 -8.35 -1.99
CA ALA A 84 -12.56 -8.58 -0.62
C ALA A 84 -13.79 -8.70 0.31
N HIS A 85 -13.86 -9.76 1.12
CA HIS A 85 -15.00 -10.07 1.98
C HIS A 85 -14.59 -10.53 3.37
N LYS A 86 -15.36 -10.12 4.38
CA LYS A 86 -15.25 -10.67 5.72
C LYS A 86 -16.09 -11.95 5.81
N VAL A 87 -15.50 -13.03 6.26
CA VAL A 87 -16.14 -14.34 6.42
C VAL A 87 -16.17 -14.71 7.91
N ASN A 88 -17.32 -15.17 8.40
CA ASN A 88 -17.52 -15.40 9.83
C ASN A 88 -17.56 -16.87 10.22
N THR A 89 -17.75 -17.80 9.26
CA THR A 89 -17.85 -19.22 9.54
C THR A 89 -17.11 -20.06 8.50
N MET A 90 -16.73 -21.29 8.88
CA MET A 90 -16.12 -22.26 7.98
C MET A 90 -17.05 -22.57 6.79
N GLN A 91 -18.34 -22.71 7.03
CA GLN A 91 -19.31 -23.03 5.98
C GLN A 91 -19.39 -21.91 4.94
N ASP A 92 -19.40 -20.64 5.37
CA ASP A 92 -19.40 -19.51 4.44
C ASP A 92 -18.12 -19.48 3.59
N LEU A 93 -16.97 -19.80 4.22
CA LEU A 93 -15.68 -19.86 3.52
C LEU A 93 -15.67 -20.99 2.46
N GLU A 94 -16.15 -22.19 2.82
CA GLU A 94 -16.24 -23.33 1.89
C GLU A 94 -17.18 -23.03 0.73
N ASN A 95 -18.33 -22.44 1.00
CA ASN A 95 -19.29 -22.03 -0.01
C ASN A 95 -18.64 -21.01 -0.97
N TYR A 96 -17.93 -20.02 -0.44
CA TYR A 96 -17.25 -19.02 -1.25
C TYR A 96 -16.21 -19.65 -2.20
N TYR A 97 -15.40 -20.60 -1.71
CA TYR A 97 -14.43 -21.31 -2.53
C TYR A 97 -15.08 -22.20 -3.59
N ALA A 98 -16.24 -22.81 -3.28
CA ALA A 98 -16.96 -23.65 -4.24
C ALA A 98 -17.59 -22.84 -5.39
N GLU A 99 -18.00 -21.60 -5.14
CA GLU A 99 -18.70 -20.74 -6.09
C GLU A 99 -17.77 -19.88 -6.95
N ASN A 100 -16.52 -19.67 -6.50
CA ASN A 100 -15.60 -18.74 -7.13
C ASN A 100 -14.34 -19.45 -7.63
N ALA A 101 -14.06 -19.33 -8.93
CA ALA A 101 -12.89 -19.92 -9.58
C ALA A 101 -11.63 -19.02 -9.55
N PHE A 102 -11.62 -17.96 -8.73
CA PHE A 102 -10.50 -17.04 -8.67
C PHE A 102 -9.44 -17.48 -7.64
N ASP A 103 -8.24 -16.98 -7.82
CA ASP A 103 -7.12 -17.19 -6.92
C ASP A 103 -7.23 -16.22 -5.71
N TYR A 104 -7.58 -16.75 -4.54
CA TYR A 104 -7.82 -16.00 -3.32
C TYR A 104 -6.81 -16.32 -2.23
N ILE A 105 -6.65 -15.40 -1.30
CA ILE A 105 -5.98 -15.61 -0.02
C ILE A 105 -6.99 -15.47 1.12
N ILE A 106 -6.76 -16.25 2.19
CA ILE A 106 -7.48 -16.16 3.46
C ILE A 106 -6.54 -15.48 4.44
N GLN A 107 -6.94 -14.35 5.00
CA GLN A 107 -6.11 -13.58 5.89
C GLN A 107 -6.79 -13.39 7.24
N GLU A 108 -6.01 -13.41 8.30
CA GLU A 108 -6.45 -13.05 9.65
C GLU A 108 -7.16 -11.68 9.61
N PHE A 109 -8.33 -11.62 10.26
CA PHE A 109 -9.05 -10.36 10.40
C PHE A 109 -8.43 -9.52 11.51
N MET A 110 -7.94 -8.36 11.15
CA MET A 110 -7.38 -7.39 12.09
C MET A 110 -8.16 -6.08 12.04
N GLN A 111 -8.16 -5.34 13.15
CA GLN A 111 -8.75 -4.01 13.28
C GLN A 111 -7.65 -2.97 13.57
N GLY A 112 -8.00 -1.69 13.54
CA GLY A 112 -7.06 -0.61 13.84
C GLY A 112 -6.18 -0.26 12.65
N ASP A 113 -6.78 -0.16 11.47
CA ASP A 113 -6.09 0.17 10.23
C ASP A 113 -5.61 1.62 10.20
N CYS A 114 -4.40 1.80 9.72
CA CYS A 114 -3.80 3.09 9.41
C CYS A 114 -2.92 2.97 8.16
N ASP A 115 -2.63 4.12 7.55
CA ASP A 115 -1.77 4.19 6.37
C ASP A 115 -0.52 4.99 6.68
N ALA A 116 0.55 4.72 5.93
CA ALA A 116 1.69 5.60 5.83
C ALA A 116 2.11 5.79 4.39
N ASP A 117 2.30 7.05 4.00
CA ASP A 117 3.01 7.41 2.77
C ASP A 117 4.50 7.58 3.11
N ALA A 118 5.40 7.02 2.32
CA ALA A 118 6.83 7.21 2.47
C ALA A 118 7.48 7.59 1.15
N TYR A 119 8.62 8.28 1.25
CA TYR A 119 9.46 8.56 0.09
C TYR A 119 10.83 7.92 0.27
N ILE A 120 11.21 7.12 -0.73
CA ILE A 120 12.52 6.47 -0.81
C ILE A 120 13.38 7.26 -1.78
N ASP A 121 14.48 7.80 -1.28
CA ASP A 121 15.41 8.57 -2.10
C ASP A 121 16.02 7.71 -3.22
N TYR A 122 16.08 8.27 -4.42
CA TYR A 122 16.56 7.52 -5.59
C TYR A 122 18.03 7.11 -5.46
N TYR A 123 18.87 8.00 -4.90
CA TYR A 123 20.32 7.80 -4.85
C TYR A 123 20.77 7.07 -3.59
N SER A 124 20.31 7.49 -2.41
CA SER A 124 20.72 6.87 -1.15
C SER A 124 19.97 5.56 -0.87
N LYS A 125 18.80 5.37 -1.48
CA LYS A 125 17.87 4.25 -1.19
C LYS A 125 17.35 4.24 0.24
N GLU A 126 17.51 5.35 0.96
CA GLU A 126 17.01 5.52 2.31
C GLU A 126 15.57 6.03 2.32
N VAL A 127 14.84 5.68 3.38
CA VAL A 127 13.54 6.29 3.71
C VAL A 127 13.81 7.69 4.22
N VAL A 128 13.49 8.71 3.43
CA VAL A 128 13.79 10.12 3.80
C VAL A 128 12.58 10.85 4.38
N SER A 129 11.38 10.34 4.16
CA SER A 129 10.15 10.91 4.72
C SER A 129 9.12 9.82 4.97
N ILE A 130 8.38 9.93 6.08
CA ILE A 130 7.21 9.10 6.41
C ILE A 130 6.12 10.02 6.91
N PHE A 131 4.92 9.88 6.35
CA PHE A 131 3.69 10.53 6.80
C PHE A 131 2.67 9.47 7.20
N SER A 132 2.12 9.53 8.39
CA SER A 132 1.14 8.55 8.87
C SER A 132 -0.23 9.17 9.13
N LYS A 133 -1.29 8.41 8.80
CA LYS A 133 -2.68 8.82 8.91
C LYS A 133 -3.58 7.69 9.36
N LYS A 134 -4.56 8.01 10.22
CA LYS A 134 -5.65 7.10 10.60
C LYS A 134 -6.83 7.30 9.65
N LYS A 135 -7.47 6.21 9.26
CA LYS A 135 -8.69 6.23 8.45
C LYS A 135 -9.88 6.54 9.36
N ILE A 136 -10.60 7.63 9.07
CA ILE A 136 -11.87 7.97 9.73
C ILE A 136 -13.05 7.40 8.94
N GLU A 137 -12.95 7.47 7.61
CA GLU A 137 -13.94 6.94 6.67
C GLU A 137 -13.25 6.44 5.42
N THR A 138 -13.70 5.28 4.95
CA THR A 138 -13.27 4.69 3.68
C THR A 138 -14.41 4.69 2.67
N ARG A 139 -14.08 4.95 1.40
CA ARG A 139 -14.96 4.75 0.24
C ARG A 139 -14.32 3.73 -0.69
N ILE A 140 -15.05 3.33 -1.73
CA ILE A 140 -14.51 2.42 -2.75
C ILE A 140 -13.18 2.98 -3.28
N GLY A 141 -12.11 2.22 -3.09
CA GLY A 141 -10.77 2.57 -3.61
C GLY A 141 -9.84 3.30 -2.65
N GLY A 142 -10.26 3.67 -1.42
CA GLY A 142 -9.34 4.28 -0.46
C GLY A 142 -9.98 5.06 0.68
N ALA A 143 -9.13 5.70 1.49
CA ALA A 143 -9.56 6.54 2.61
C ALA A 143 -10.06 7.90 2.11
N SER A 144 -11.31 8.24 2.45
CA SER A 144 -11.94 9.52 2.10
C SER A 144 -11.85 10.57 3.20
N LYS A 145 -11.71 10.15 4.45
CA LYS A 145 -11.46 11.04 5.58
C LYS A 145 -10.35 10.44 6.43
N THR A 146 -9.34 11.24 6.71
CA THR A 146 -8.17 10.81 7.47
C THR A 146 -7.71 11.90 8.43
N ILE A 147 -7.00 11.52 9.49
CA ILE A 147 -6.33 12.41 10.43
C ILE A 147 -4.86 12.03 10.55
N SER A 148 -3.96 13.00 10.44
CA SER A 148 -2.53 12.77 10.65
C SER A 148 -2.22 12.46 12.10
N PHE A 149 -1.28 11.54 12.32
CA PHE A 149 -0.75 11.25 13.66
C PHE A 149 0.74 10.94 13.57
N LYS A 150 1.43 10.94 14.71
CA LYS A 150 2.84 10.55 14.80
C LYS A 150 2.96 9.40 15.79
N ASP A 151 3.64 8.35 15.38
CA ASP A 151 4.02 7.24 16.26
C ASP A 151 5.41 6.75 15.88
N GLN A 152 6.39 6.95 16.76
CA GLN A 152 7.77 6.54 16.52
C GLN A 152 7.89 5.04 16.26
N ARG A 153 7.05 4.21 16.90
CA ARG A 153 7.04 2.76 16.67
C ARG A 153 6.69 2.40 15.22
N LEU A 154 5.75 3.15 14.58
CA LEU A 154 5.43 2.96 13.18
C LEU A 154 6.60 3.36 12.30
N PHE A 155 7.24 4.50 12.60
CA PHE A 155 8.39 4.96 11.84
C PHE A 155 9.57 3.98 11.93
N ASP A 156 9.87 3.49 13.13
CA ASP A 156 10.91 2.49 13.35
C ASP A 156 10.56 1.17 12.64
N PHE A 157 9.30 0.75 12.69
CA PHE A 157 8.84 -0.45 12.00
C PHE A 157 8.99 -0.33 10.48
N VAL A 158 8.57 0.78 9.86
CA VAL A 158 8.76 1.03 8.43
C VAL A 158 10.24 0.99 8.05
N GLN A 159 11.09 1.69 8.80
CA GLN A 159 12.53 1.73 8.53
C GLN A 159 13.18 0.33 8.68
N SER A 160 12.68 -0.50 9.60
CA SER A 160 13.27 -1.81 9.91
C SER A 160 13.21 -2.81 8.74
N PHE A 161 12.18 -2.73 7.88
CA PHE A 161 11.99 -3.67 6.77
C PHE A 161 12.22 -3.07 5.38
N MET A 162 12.30 -1.76 5.26
CA MET A 162 12.36 -1.11 3.95
C MET A 162 13.59 -1.53 3.12
N HIS A 163 14.71 -1.83 3.80
CA HIS A 163 15.95 -2.31 3.17
C HIS A 163 15.81 -3.68 2.49
N LEU A 164 14.72 -4.42 2.76
CA LEU A 164 14.43 -5.71 2.10
C LEU A 164 14.00 -5.55 0.64
N PHE A 165 13.69 -4.33 0.22
CA PHE A 165 13.12 -4.02 -1.08
C PHE A 165 13.97 -2.98 -1.82
N ASP A 166 13.92 -3.03 -3.15
CA ASP A 166 14.54 -2.02 -3.99
C ASP A 166 13.47 -1.05 -4.50
N PHE A 167 13.05 -0.14 -3.62
CA PHE A 167 12.14 0.95 -3.95
C PHE A 167 12.88 2.22 -4.38
N ALA A 168 12.16 3.09 -5.10
CA ALA A 168 12.52 4.48 -5.35
C ALA A 168 11.25 5.31 -5.54
N GLY A 169 11.21 6.50 -4.92
CA GLY A 169 10.07 7.41 -5.01
C GLY A 169 9.01 7.17 -3.93
N ALA A 170 7.78 7.55 -4.24
CA ALA A 170 6.65 7.47 -3.33
C ALA A 170 6.11 6.04 -3.20
N ILE A 171 5.82 5.64 -1.98
CA ILE A 171 5.11 4.40 -1.64
C ILE A 171 3.98 4.69 -0.66
N ASP A 172 2.93 3.90 -0.73
CA ASP A 172 1.75 3.93 0.14
C ASP A 172 1.61 2.56 0.79
N MET A 173 1.47 2.52 2.11
CA MET A 173 1.46 1.29 2.90
C MET A 173 0.25 1.25 3.82
N ASP A 174 -0.36 0.07 3.91
CA ASP A 174 -1.47 -0.21 4.83
C ASP A 174 -0.97 -1.03 6.02
N PHE A 175 -1.37 -0.62 7.23
CA PHE A 175 -0.99 -1.28 8.47
C PHE A 175 -2.20 -1.57 9.34
N PHE A 176 -2.07 -2.61 10.17
CA PHE A 176 -2.89 -2.82 11.35
C PHE A 176 -2.07 -2.58 12.62
N PHE A 177 -2.76 -2.22 13.70
CA PHE A 177 -2.16 -2.06 15.01
C PHE A 177 -2.89 -2.93 16.03
N ARG A 178 -2.16 -3.86 16.68
CA ARG A 178 -2.71 -4.78 17.68
C ARG A 178 -1.67 -5.04 18.75
N ASP A 179 -2.10 -5.02 20.00
CA ASP A 179 -1.28 -5.37 21.17
C ASP A 179 0.04 -4.60 21.27
N GLY A 180 0.06 -3.36 20.82
CA GLY A 180 1.25 -2.51 20.85
C GLY A 180 2.17 -2.61 19.64
N GLU A 181 1.88 -3.50 18.69
CA GLU A 181 2.69 -3.81 17.52
C GLU A 181 1.97 -3.44 16.21
N TYR A 182 2.75 -3.04 15.21
CA TYR A 182 2.29 -2.82 13.85
C TYR A 182 2.45 -4.08 12.99
N TYR A 183 1.52 -4.28 12.08
CA TYR A 183 1.49 -5.37 11.11
C TYR A 183 1.32 -4.79 9.71
N LEU A 184 2.26 -5.07 8.82
CA LEU A 184 2.20 -4.63 7.43
C LEU A 184 1.20 -5.46 6.64
N SER A 185 0.17 -4.82 6.10
CA SER A 185 -0.88 -5.47 5.31
C SER A 185 -0.61 -5.45 3.81
N GLU A 186 -0.19 -4.29 3.29
CA GLU A 186 0.03 -4.08 1.85
C GLU A 186 1.05 -2.96 1.61
N ILE A 187 1.82 -3.08 0.52
CA ILE A 187 2.69 -2.01 0.00
C ILE A 187 2.26 -1.71 -1.44
N ASN A 188 1.97 -0.46 -1.68
CA ASN A 188 1.65 0.08 -3.00
C ASN A 188 2.79 1.01 -3.46
N PRO A 189 3.66 0.61 -4.41
CA PRO A 189 4.82 1.40 -4.81
C PRO A 189 4.43 2.54 -5.78
N ARG A 190 3.62 3.44 -5.28
CA ARG A 190 3.10 4.62 -5.97
C ARG A 190 2.54 5.62 -4.95
N PHE A 191 2.18 6.81 -5.39
CA PHE A 191 1.42 7.75 -4.56
C PHE A 191 0.14 7.12 -4.03
N GLY A 192 -0.13 7.29 -2.74
CA GLY A 192 -1.41 6.95 -2.12
C GLY A 192 -2.55 7.80 -2.68
N GLY A 193 -3.77 7.24 -2.75
CA GLY A 193 -4.96 7.99 -3.17
C GLY A 193 -5.27 9.20 -2.27
N ALA A 194 -4.78 9.19 -1.04
CA ALA A 194 -4.93 10.25 -0.07
C ALA A 194 -3.63 11.08 0.12
N TYR A 195 -2.69 11.07 -0.82
CA TYR A 195 -1.41 11.80 -0.70
C TYR A 195 -1.58 13.32 -0.48
N LEU A 196 -2.65 13.91 -0.99
CA LEU A 196 -2.92 15.34 -0.75
C LEU A 196 -3.03 15.68 0.75
N HIS A 197 -3.31 14.70 1.60
CA HIS A 197 -3.26 14.88 3.05
C HIS A 197 -1.82 15.10 3.53
N ALA A 198 -0.86 14.27 3.08
CA ALA A 198 0.55 14.45 3.39
C ALA A 198 1.06 15.82 2.94
N TYR A 199 0.71 16.21 1.70
CA TYR A 199 1.06 17.53 1.16
C TYR A 199 0.47 18.68 2.00
N GLY A 200 -0.81 18.60 2.36
CA GLY A 200 -1.49 19.59 3.21
C GLY A 200 -0.96 19.65 4.64
N ALA A 201 -0.34 18.59 5.14
CA ALA A 201 0.31 18.54 6.46
C ALA A 201 1.79 18.97 6.43
N GLY A 202 2.32 19.36 5.25
CA GLY A 202 3.68 19.86 5.10
C GLY A 202 4.69 18.90 4.47
N VAL A 203 4.25 17.71 4.01
CA VAL A 203 5.12 16.71 3.39
C VAL A 203 5.04 16.82 1.87
N ASP A 204 6.06 17.40 1.25
CA ASP A 204 6.12 17.67 -0.20
C ASP A 204 7.03 16.69 -0.93
N PHE A 205 6.47 15.55 -1.37
CA PHE A 205 7.21 14.56 -2.18
C PHE A 205 7.58 15.08 -3.57
N PHE A 206 6.84 16.04 -4.12
CA PHE A 206 7.21 16.63 -5.41
C PHE A 206 8.55 17.37 -5.32
N LYS A 207 8.81 18.05 -4.20
CA LYS A 207 10.10 18.68 -3.95
C LYS A 207 11.23 17.65 -3.86
N LEU A 208 10.99 16.50 -3.21
CA LEU A 208 11.95 15.41 -3.11
C LEU A 208 12.25 14.80 -4.50
N ILE A 209 11.22 14.64 -5.34
CA ILE A 209 11.35 14.20 -6.72
C ILE A 209 12.21 15.18 -7.53
N ILE A 210 11.93 16.48 -7.43
CA ILE A 210 12.69 17.53 -8.14
C ILE A 210 14.16 17.51 -7.72
N ASN A 211 14.46 17.31 -6.43
CA ASN A 211 15.83 17.16 -5.97
C ASN A 211 16.50 15.96 -6.63
N ASN A 212 15.85 14.80 -6.65
CA ASN A 212 16.41 13.60 -7.31
C ASN A 212 16.60 13.81 -8.82
N ILE A 213 15.66 14.46 -9.54
CA ILE A 213 15.82 14.82 -10.97
C ILE A 213 17.07 15.69 -11.17
N ASN A 214 17.37 16.58 -10.25
CA ASN A 214 18.53 17.45 -10.29
C ASN A 214 19.84 16.80 -9.78
N GLY A 215 19.85 15.50 -9.49
CA GLY A 215 21.01 14.77 -8.99
C GLY A 215 21.31 15.00 -7.51
N VAL A 216 20.35 15.52 -6.75
CA VAL A 216 20.52 15.85 -5.32
C VAL A 216 19.87 14.74 -4.47
N THR A 217 20.63 14.19 -3.54
CA THR A 217 20.15 13.30 -2.48
C THR A 217 19.35 14.09 -1.45
N ASN A 218 18.21 13.57 -1.02
CA ASN A 218 17.37 14.20 -0.03
C ASN A 218 17.84 13.90 1.40
N GLU A 219 17.70 14.89 2.29
CA GLU A 219 17.92 14.72 3.72
C GLU A 219 16.79 13.89 4.36
N VAL A 220 17.14 13.07 5.35
CA VAL A 220 16.17 12.30 6.12
C VAL A 220 15.41 13.24 7.07
N ARG A 221 14.08 13.30 6.91
CA ARG A 221 13.14 14.13 7.72
C ARG A 221 11.89 13.32 8.04
N ILE A 222 12.02 12.33 8.91
CA ILE A 222 10.90 11.47 9.31
C ILE A 222 10.08 12.15 10.41
N GLY A 223 8.75 12.17 10.24
CA GLY A 223 7.84 12.79 11.19
C GLY A 223 7.86 14.33 11.17
N ASP A 224 8.49 14.96 10.17
CA ASP A 224 8.53 16.42 10.01
C ASP A 224 7.27 16.91 9.28
N TYR A 225 6.13 16.89 9.98
CA TYR A 225 4.83 17.35 9.49
C TYR A 225 3.89 17.70 10.66
N ASP A 226 2.77 18.36 10.39
CA ASP A 226 1.79 18.70 11.40
C ASP A 226 0.91 17.48 11.76
N GLU A 227 0.79 17.24 13.09
CA GLU A 227 -0.10 16.22 13.64
C GLU A 227 -1.51 16.79 13.86
N GLY A 228 -2.54 15.92 13.74
CA GLY A 228 -3.93 16.31 13.94
C GLY A 228 -4.55 17.05 12.76
N VAL A 229 -3.88 17.10 11.61
CA VAL A 229 -4.44 17.65 10.38
C VAL A 229 -5.50 16.68 9.86
N LEU A 230 -6.65 17.22 9.46
CA LEU A 230 -7.75 16.46 8.86
C LEU A 230 -7.77 16.64 7.36
N MET A 231 -7.88 15.54 6.63
CA MET A 231 -8.24 15.53 5.22
C MET A 231 -9.68 15.04 5.08
N LEU A 232 -10.50 15.80 4.37
CA LEU A 232 -11.90 15.49 4.08
C LEU A 232 -12.08 15.57 2.56
N MET A 233 -12.22 14.43 1.88
CA MET A 233 -12.60 14.39 0.48
C MET A 233 -14.11 14.60 0.35
N TYR A 234 -14.49 15.43 -0.61
CA TYR A 234 -15.88 15.66 -0.99
C TYR A 234 -16.03 15.62 -2.50
N ASP A 235 -17.21 15.24 -2.95
CA ASP A 235 -17.53 15.25 -4.37
C ASP A 235 -17.99 16.65 -4.75
N ASP A 236 -17.60 17.12 -5.93
CA ASP A 236 -18.07 18.38 -6.53
C ASP A 236 -18.70 18.09 -7.90
N VAL A 237 -19.54 18.99 -8.36
CA VAL A 237 -20.27 18.82 -9.62
C VAL A 237 -19.84 19.88 -10.61
N VAL A 238 -19.31 19.43 -11.74
CA VAL A 238 -19.03 20.29 -12.90
C VAL A 238 -20.15 20.09 -13.90
N ILE A 239 -20.88 21.18 -14.21
CA ILE A 239 -21.89 21.19 -15.25
C ILE A 239 -21.30 21.89 -16.46
N THR A 240 -21.17 21.15 -17.57
CA THR A 240 -20.64 21.66 -18.83
C THR A 240 -21.41 21.09 -20.01
N LYS A 241 -21.23 21.68 -21.19
CA LYS A 241 -21.81 21.16 -22.43
C LYS A 241 -20.88 20.10 -23.02
N GLU A 242 -21.46 19.15 -23.73
CA GLU A 242 -20.69 18.10 -24.40
C GLU A 242 -19.63 18.65 -25.36
N VAL A 243 -19.94 19.75 -26.05
CA VAL A 243 -19.03 20.45 -26.98
C VAL A 243 -17.78 21.02 -26.28
N ASP A 244 -17.86 21.28 -24.96
CA ASP A 244 -16.77 21.84 -24.18
C ASP A 244 -15.89 20.73 -23.55
N LEU A 245 -16.24 19.45 -23.73
CA LEU A 245 -15.40 18.33 -23.34
C LEU A 245 -14.28 18.17 -24.37
N LEU A 246 -13.04 18.10 -23.89
CA LEU A 246 -11.89 17.78 -24.74
C LEU A 246 -12.07 16.35 -25.30
N ARG A 247 -12.42 16.24 -26.57
CA ARG A 247 -12.71 14.96 -27.25
C ARG A 247 -11.54 14.38 -28.02
N ASP A 248 -10.39 15.04 -28.01
CA ASP A 248 -9.21 14.68 -28.83
C ASP A 248 -8.41 13.47 -28.28
N TYR A 249 -9.08 12.53 -27.61
CA TYR A 249 -8.43 11.31 -27.13
C TYR A 249 -8.73 10.05 -27.98
N HIS A 250 -9.27 10.23 -29.19
CA HIS A 250 -9.70 9.11 -30.04
C HIS A 250 -9.30 9.26 -31.50
N ASP A 251 -8.09 9.74 -31.77
CA ASP A 251 -7.48 9.54 -33.10
C ASP A 251 -6.09 8.89 -32.94
#